data_859b43f8efd2792864966c38997dc7ca
#
_entry.id   859b43f8efd2792864966c38997dc7ca
#
_cell.length_a   1.000
_cell.length_b   1.000
_cell.length_c   1.000
_cell.angle_alpha   90.00
_cell.angle_beta   90.00
_cell.angle_gamma   90.00
#
_symmetry.space_group_name_H-M   'P 1'
#
loop_
_entity.id
_entity.type
_entity.pdbx_description
1 polymer ?
#
loop_
_entity_poly.entity_id
_entity_poly.type
_entity_poly.pdbx_seq_one_letter_code
_entity_poly.pdbx_strand_id
1 'polypeptide(L)'
;MLNFADPKEINLRPYQADAIENLRDGIRAGKRRLLLCAGTGAGKTLTAAHLLKEADRKGSYALFIVDRVALVDQTSAVFDEYGISHGIVQGINDRWMPSENVQVCSAQTLARRSLPRDPSLIVVDEAHCQYKATLDYMDRHPDAVKIGLTATPFTKGMGEHWDDVVNVIPTRRLIDDGFLIEPKIYIAKSPEDSELGLNSYGEFSDSSASTAGIQIVGDVVQEWIAKTAEHFGGPVKTIVFSPTVEHGRELCAAFSAAGFNFQQISYMDRSDEERAEKIAEFRRPDSIIDGLVSCGVLTKGFDVPDVKCGISCRPYRKSLSSHMQEIGRVMRTHQTKDMALWLDHSGNIERFGLDMFDVWENGVGDLDHSTKRDSKPRERNEQVRERVVCPECSGALRGNTCMACGWEKPARSGIVNVDGEMHEFNPQAMEARPGLRAECLKDPRKVWEACLSYTFERASRGEDAARKWAYGIWRGVYPNNKLPFGWYGMEPPHIADPAAYSLVEREVRRFRKSRRAA
;
A
#
# COMPACT_ATOMS: atom_id res chain seq x y z
N MET A 1 25.06 0.10 -35.83
CA MET A 1 25.51 1.16 -34.91
C MET A 1 24.40 1.33 -33.88
N LEU A 2 24.62 0.92 -32.66
CA LEU A 2 23.67 1.17 -31.56
C LEU A 2 23.74 2.67 -31.28
N ASN A 3 22.64 3.37 -31.53
CA ASN A 3 22.49 4.78 -31.19
C ASN A 3 22.34 4.86 -29.68
N PHE A 4 23.42 5.00 -28.94
CA PHE A 4 23.36 5.33 -27.52
C PHE A 4 22.96 6.81 -27.44
N ALA A 5 21.71 7.09 -27.11
CA ALA A 5 21.32 8.43 -26.74
C ALA A 5 22.17 8.86 -25.54
N ASP A 6 22.59 10.13 -25.51
CA ASP A 6 23.33 10.67 -24.38
C ASP A 6 22.51 10.45 -23.07
N PRO A 7 23.16 10.05 -21.97
CA PRO A 7 22.48 9.83 -20.72
C PRO A 7 21.72 11.07 -20.26
N LYS A 8 20.48 10.91 -19.79
CA LYS A 8 19.73 12.02 -19.21
C LYS A 8 20.44 12.59 -17.99
N GLU A 9 20.44 13.90 -17.88
CA GLU A 9 20.92 14.57 -16.68
C GLU A 9 19.93 14.40 -15.53
N ILE A 10 20.44 14.13 -14.32
CA ILE A 10 19.61 14.06 -13.11
C ILE A 10 19.38 15.47 -12.60
N ASN A 11 18.24 16.05 -12.91
CA ASN A 11 17.83 17.35 -12.41
C ASN A 11 16.89 17.15 -11.21
N LEU A 12 17.42 17.36 -10.00
CA LEU A 12 16.64 17.27 -8.78
C LEU A 12 15.73 18.49 -8.62
N ARG A 13 14.51 18.24 -8.19
CA ARG A 13 13.61 19.30 -7.72
C ARG A 13 14.10 19.82 -6.38
N PRO A 14 13.82 21.10 -6.01
CA PRO A 14 14.31 21.70 -4.76
C PRO A 14 14.07 20.82 -3.53
N TYR A 15 12.86 20.31 -3.36
CA TYR A 15 12.51 19.46 -2.23
C TYR A 15 13.27 18.12 -2.17
N GLN A 16 13.72 17.60 -3.33
CA GLN A 16 14.54 16.38 -3.39
C GLN A 16 15.99 16.69 -2.95
N ALA A 17 16.49 17.85 -3.31
CA ALA A 17 17.80 18.33 -2.87
C ALA A 17 17.79 18.55 -1.33
N ASP A 18 16.75 19.21 -0.80
CA ASP A 18 16.58 19.41 0.64
C ASP A 18 16.48 18.09 1.40
N ALA A 19 15.74 17.11 0.85
CA ALA A 19 15.64 15.79 1.46
C ALA A 19 16.98 15.05 1.50
N ILE A 20 17.81 15.17 0.46
CA ILE A 20 19.17 14.61 0.43
C ILE A 20 20.04 15.27 1.48
N GLU A 21 19.96 16.59 1.67
CA GLU A 21 20.72 17.27 2.72
C GLU A 21 20.27 16.84 4.12
N ASN A 22 18.97 16.70 4.35
CA ASN A 22 18.43 16.16 5.61
C ASN A 22 18.93 14.71 5.88
N LEU A 23 19.04 13.87 4.85
CA LEU A 23 19.65 12.54 4.99
C LEU A 23 21.11 12.65 5.40
N ARG A 24 21.89 13.55 4.79
CA ARG A 24 23.30 13.80 5.11
C ARG A 24 23.47 14.30 6.55
N ASP A 25 22.59 15.18 7.01
CA ASP A 25 22.60 15.67 8.40
C ASP A 25 22.29 14.54 9.40
N GLY A 26 21.34 13.68 9.09
CA GLY A 26 21.08 12.47 9.89
C GLY A 26 22.30 11.57 9.98
N ILE A 27 23.02 11.36 8.86
CA ILE A 27 24.23 10.55 8.81
C ILE A 27 25.38 11.23 9.61
N ARG A 28 25.56 12.55 9.50
CA ARG A 28 26.52 13.33 10.28
C ARG A 28 26.23 13.25 11.78
N ALA A 29 24.95 13.17 12.16
CA ALA A 29 24.51 12.97 13.54
C ALA A 29 24.69 11.51 14.04
N GLY A 30 25.29 10.63 13.25
CA GLY A 30 25.62 9.25 13.63
C GLY A 30 24.54 8.22 13.28
N LYS A 31 23.41 8.62 12.69
CA LYS A 31 22.37 7.67 12.22
C LYS A 31 22.88 6.87 11.03
N ARG A 32 22.51 5.60 10.96
CA ARG A 32 22.95 4.70 9.88
C ARG A 32 21.79 4.10 9.09
N ARG A 33 20.55 4.22 9.57
CA ARG A 33 19.35 3.65 8.96
C ARG A 33 18.28 4.72 8.86
N LEU A 34 18.17 5.36 7.71
CA LEU A 34 17.26 6.47 7.47
C LEU A 34 16.18 6.08 6.45
N LEU A 35 14.94 6.42 6.73
CA LEU A 35 13.85 6.28 5.77
C LEU A 35 13.63 7.59 5.01
N LEU A 36 13.63 7.51 3.68
CA LEU A 36 13.19 8.56 2.80
C LEU A 36 11.71 8.36 2.48
N CYS A 37 10.85 9.12 3.16
CA CYS A 37 9.41 9.05 2.95
C CYS A 37 8.97 10.05 1.88
N ALA A 38 8.49 9.54 0.76
CA ALA A 38 8.01 10.35 -0.34
C ALA A 38 6.76 9.72 -0.97
N GLY A 39 5.71 10.50 -1.13
CA GLY A 39 4.48 10.07 -1.79
C GLY A 39 4.72 9.50 -3.20
N THR A 40 3.72 8.80 -3.75
CA THR A 40 3.76 8.35 -5.13
C THR A 40 3.90 9.59 -6.04
N GLY A 41 4.81 9.56 -7.01
CA GLY A 41 5.06 10.71 -7.89
C GLY A 41 6.09 11.73 -7.38
N ALA A 42 6.54 11.67 -6.13
CA ALA A 42 7.58 12.56 -5.60
C ALA A 42 9.00 12.27 -6.12
N GLY A 43 9.18 11.27 -6.98
CA GLY A 43 10.46 10.97 -7.63
C GLY A 43 11.46 10.21 -6.75
N LYS A 44 10.99 9.28 -5.91
CA LYS A 44 11.85 8.39 -5.08
C LYS A 44 13.00 7.76 -5.86
N THR A 45 12.68 7.16 -7.02
CA THR A 45 13.66 6.48 -7.85
C THR A 45 14.73 7.44 -8.39
N LEU A 46 14.34 8.66 -8.78
CA LEU A 46 15.29 9.68 -9.24
C LEU A 46 16.21 10.16 -8.12
N THR A 47 15.65 10.36 -6.91
CA THR A 47 16.43 10.71 -5.72
C THR A 47 17.45 9.61 -5.38
N ALA A 48 17.02 8.34 -5.45
CA ALA A 48 17.92 7.20 -5.25
C ALA A 48 18.99 7.10 -6.33
N ALA A 49 18.63 7.28 -7.60
CA ALA A 49 19.59 7.31 -8.71
C ALA A 49 20.66 8.38 -8.52
N HIS A 50 20.28 9.57 -8.03
CA HIS A 50 21.24 10.62 -7.69
C HIS A 50 22.21 10.17 -6.58
N LEU A 51 21.70 9.60 -5.49
CA LEU A 51 22.53 9.10 -4.37
C LEU A 51 23.52 8.03 -4.84
N LEU A 52 23.07 7.11 -5.69
CA LEU A 52 23.91 6.04 -6.22
C LEU A 52 24.96 6.56 -7.20
N LYS A 53 24.60 7.53 -8.06
CA LYS A 53 25.55 8.20 -8.97
C LYS A 53 26.63 8.94 -8.19
N GLU A 54 26.26 9.59 -7.10
CA GLU A 54 27.23 10.25 -6.20
C GLU A 54 28.14 9.23 -5.47
N ALA A 55 27.58 8.07 -5.06
CA ALA A 55 28.36 6.99 -4.46
C ALA A 55 29.37 6.42 -5.48
N ASP A 56 28.93 6.16 -6.70
CA ASP A 56 29.80 5.69 -7.79
C ASP A 56 30.97 6.66 -8.06
N ARG A 57 30.67 7.96 -8.20
CA ARG A 57 31.70 9.00 -8.40
C ARG A 57 32.75 9.05 -7.30
N LYS A 58 32.40 8.61 -6.09
CA LYS A 58 33.31 8.51 -4.95
C LYS A 58 34.01 7.15 -4.86
N GLY A 59 33.77 6.24 -5.80
CA GLY A 59 34.30 4.87 -5.77
C GLY A 59 33.68 4.00 -4.67
N SER A 60 32.56 4.41 -4.12
CA SER A 60 31.85 3.68 -3.05
C SER A 60 31.06 2.53 -3.62
N TYR A 61 31.14 1.35 -2.98
CA TYR A 61 30.31 0.20 -3.36
C TYR A 61 28.91 0.33 -2.79
N ALA A 62 27.92 0.44 -3.66
CA ALA A 62 26.55 0.76 -3.32
C ALA A 62 25.57 -0.27 -3.89
N LEU A 63 24.56 -0.65 -3.09
CA LEU A 63 23.53 -1.60 -3.48
C LEU A 63 22.18 -0.92 -3.55
N PHE A 64 21.40 -1.25 -4.59
CA PHE A 64 19.99 -0.94 -4.68
C PHE A 64 19.19 -2.24 -4.60
N ILE A 65 18.48 -2.45 -3.50
CA ILE A 65 17.76 -3.70 -3.22
C ILE A 65 16.29 -3.53 -3.55
N VAL A 66 15.76 -4.42 -4.41
CA VAL A 66 14.33 -4.52 -4.75
C VAL A 66 13.76 -5.86 -4.30
N ASP A 67 12.45 -5.90 -4.04
CA ASP A 67 11.76 -7.07 -3.52
C ASP A 67 11.27 -8.05 -4.61
N ARG A 68 11.07 -7.55 -5.84
CA ARG A 68 10.52 -8.35 -6.96
C ARG A 68 11.48 -8.38 -8.15
N VAL A 69 11.52 -9.54 -8.79
CA VAL A 69 12.34 -9.79 -9.99
C VAL A 69 12.05 -8.76 -11.09
N ALA A 70 10.79 -8.51 -11.39
CA ALA A 70 10.39 -7.54 -12.42
C ALA A 70 10.85 -6.09 -12.14
N LEU A 71 11.09 -5.73 -10.89
CA LEU A 71 11.59 -4.40 -10.52
C LEU A 71 13.11 -4.25 -10.76
N VAL A 72 13.85 -5.36 -10.84
CA VAL A 72 15.29 -5.33 -11.15
C VAL A 72 15.50 -4.76 -12.54
N ASP A 73 14.80 -5.30 -13.54
CA ASP A 73 14.93 -4.87 -14.95
C ASP A 73 14.46 -3.43 -15.14
N GLN A 74 13.34 -3.06 -14.48
CA GLN A 74 12.83 -1.70 -14.53
C GLN A 74 13.79 -0.70 -13.89
N THR A 75 14.39 -1.04 -12.75
CA THR A 75 15.40 -0.19 -12.09
C THR A 75 16.65 -0.08 -12.93
N SER A 76 17.11 -1.20 -13.51
CA SER A 76 18.26 -1.24 -14.41
C SER A 76 18.05 -0.34 -15.62
N ALA A 77 16.88 -0.38 -16.26
CA ALA A 77 16.56 0.49 -17.39
C ALA A 77 16.59 1.99 -17.01
N VAL A 78 16.09 2.33 -15.82
CA VAL A 78 16.18 3.71 -15.30
C VAL A 78 17.64 4.12 -15.07
N PHE A 79 18.48 3.23 -14.53
CA PHE A 79 19.89 3.54 -14.30
C PHE A 79 20.65 3.70 -15.62
N ASP A 80 20.34 2.89 -16.65
CA ASP A 80 20.88 3.05 -18.00
C ASP A 80 20.50 4.42 -18.59
N GLU A 81 19.23 4.82 -18.43
CA GLU A 81 18.72 6.11 -18.91
C GLU A 81 19.49 7.31 -18.31
N TYR A 82 19.90 7.21 -17.04
CA TYR A 82 20.67 8.26 -16.34
C TYR A 82 22.18 8.03 -16.38
N GLY A 83 22.67 7.05 -17.13
CA GLY A 83 24.10 6.77 -17.31
C GLY A 83 24.79 6.32 -16.03
N ILE A 84 24.11 5.53 -15.19
CA ILE A 84 24.68 4.91 -14.00
C ILE A 84 25.19 3.52 -14.39
N SER A 85 26.52 3.33 -14.42
CA SER A 85 27.12 2.01 -14.64
C SER A 85 26.79 1.11 -13.47
N HIS A 86 26.26 -0.09 -13.73
CA HIS A 86 25.80 -0.97 -12.68
C HIS A 86 25.80 -2.45 -13.11
N GLY A 87 26.01 -3.32 -12.13
CA GLY A 87 25.78 -4.76 -12.26
C GLY A 87 24.40 -5.18 -11.73
N ILE A 88 23.96 -6.38 -12.11
CA ILE A 88 22.70 -6.96 -11.64
C ILE A 88 22.98 -8.24 -10.83
N VAL A 89 22.44 -8.28 -9.61
CA VAL A 89 22.54 -9.42 -8.68
C VAL A 89 21.18 -10.12 -8.60
N GLN A 90 20.89 -10.95 -9.61
CA GLN A 90 19.64 -11.68 -9.72
C GLN A 90 19.87 -13.03 -10.39
N GLY A 91 19.68 -14.12 -9.66
CA GLY A 91 19.79 -15.47 -10.23
C GLY A 91 21.01 -15.63 -11.16
N ILE A 92 20.77 -16.15 -12.36
CA ILE A 92 21.73 -16.15 -13.48
C ILE A 92 21.31 -14.97 -14.38
N ASN A 93 22.04 -13.86 -14.31
CA ASN A 93 21.77 -12.66 -15.10
C ASN A 93 23.01 -12.29 -15.90
N ASP A 94 22.85 -11.98 -17.18
CA ASP A 94 23.94 -11.67 -18.11
C ASP A 94 24.68 -10.38 -17.74
N ARG A 95 24.03 -9.48 -16.99
CA ARG A 95 24.62 -8.26 -16.43
C ARG A 95 25.24 -8.44 -15.04
N TRP A 96 25.60 -9.68 -14.66
CA TRP A 96 26.41 -9.90 -13.47
C TRP A 96 27.81 -9.30 -13.65
N MET A 97 27.99 -8.09 -13.17
CA MET A 97 29.22 -7.29 -13.29
C MET A 97 29.68 -6.87 -11.89
N PRO A 98 30.32 -7.76 -11.12
CA PRO A 98 30.68 -7.51 -9.71
C PRO A 98 31.75 -6.43 -9.51
N SER A 99 32.45 -6.04 -10.58
CA SER A 99 33.42 -4.94 -10.58
C SER A 99 32.79 -3.55 -10.52
N GLU A 100 31.54 -3.42 -10.99
CA GLU A 100 30.82 -2.15 -10.95
C GLU A 100 30.57 -1.71 -9.51
N ASN A 101 30.66 -0.40 -9.26
CA ASN A 101 30.45 0.16 -7.92
C ASN A 101 28.96 0.14 -7.50
N VAL A 102 28.04 0.18 -8.45
CA VAL A 102 26.61 0.11 -8.19
C VAL A 102 26.07 -1.25 -8.57
N GLN A 103 25.27 -1.86 -7.71
CA GLN A 103 24.64 -3.16 -7.95
C GLN A 103 23.12 -3.07 -7.74
N VAL A 104 22.32 -3.47 -8.73
CA VAL A 104 20.88 -3.66 -8.58
C VAL A 104 20.63 -5.10 -8.12
N CYS A 105 20.04 -5.26 -6.95
CA CYS A 105 20.00 -6.54 -6.27
C CYS A 105 18.56 -7.02 -6.01
N SER A 106 18.28 -8.27 -6.33
CA SER A 106 17.10 -8.96 -5.80
C SER A 106 17.38 -9.39 -4.35
N ALA A 107 16.48 -9.06 -3.43
CA ALA A 107 16.58 -9.44 -2.01
C ALA A 107 16.77 -10.96 -1.82
N GLN A 108 16.06 -11.77 -2.63
CA GLN A 108 16.14 -13.24 -2.58
C GLN A 108 17.53 -13.76 -2.99
N THR A 109 18.17 -13.11 -3.96
CA THR A 109 19.51 -13.51 -4.42
C THR A 109 20.55 -13.11 -3.39
N LEU A 110 20.46 -11.91 -2.80
CA LEU A 110 21.37 -11.45 -1.73
C LEU A 110 21.36 -12.35 -0.49
N ALA A 111 20.22 -12.97 -0.18
CA ALA A 111 20.13 -13.92 0.93
C ALA A 111 21.04 -15.17 0.74
N ARG A 112 21.43 -15.48 -0.52
CA ARG A 112 22.14 -16.72 -0.90
C ARG A 112 23.48 -16.50 -1.57
N ARG A 113 23.82 -15.27 -1.95
CA ARG A 113 25.03 -14.92 -2.68
C ARG A 113 25.86 -13.91 -1.91
N SER A 114 27.15 -14.21 -1.74
CA SER A 114 28.12 -13.26 -1.23
C SER A 114 28.60 -12.34 -2.36
N LEU A 115 28.75 -11.07 -2.05
CA LEU A 115 29.33 -10.08 -2.94
C LEU A 115 30.82 -9.92 -2.69
N PRO A 116 31.61 -9.48 -3.69
CA PRO A 116 33.07 -9.41 -3.57
C PRO A 116 33.56 -8.30 -2.63
N ARG A 117 32.72 -7.32 -2.33
CA ARG A 117 33.03 -6.17 -1.47
C ARG A 117 31.90 -5.89 -0.50
N ASP A 118 32.21 -5.38 0.69
CA ASP A 118 31.21 -4.88 1.61
C ASP A 118 30.66 -3.53 1.13
N PRO A 119 29.33 -3.34 1.16
CA PRO A 119 28.73 -2.10 0.73
C PRO A 119 28.96 -0.99 1.75
N SER A 120 29.21 0.23 1.28
CA SER A 120 29.19 1.44 2.09
C SER A 120 27.82 2.13 2.11
N LEU A 121 26.98 1.85 1.08
CA LEU A 121 25.63 2.36 0.94
C LEU A 121 24.68 1.22 0.51
N ILE A 122 23.56 1.10 1.20
CA ILE A 122 22.47 0.18 0.87
C ILE A 122 21.19 1.00 0.72
N VAL A 123 20.63 1.04 -0.48
CA VAL A 123 19.33 1.64 -0.74
C VAL A 123 18.32 0.51 -0.86
N VAL A 124 17.21 0.59 -0.11
CA VAL A 124 16.16 -0.44 -0.08
C VAL A 124 14.87 0.16 -0.61
N ASP A 125 14.39 -0.33 -1.74
CA ASP A 125 13.09 0.08 -2.26
C ASP A 125 11.94 -0.59 -1.51
N GLU A 126 10.81 0.12 -1.40
CA GLU A 126 9.62 -0.30 -0.64
C GLU A 126 9.97 -0.84 0.77
N ALA A 127 10.80 -0.10 1.50
CA ALA A 127 11.34 -0.49 2.79
C ALA A 127 10.27 -0.83 3.85
N HIS A 128 9.03 -0.38 3.67
CA HIS A 128 7.90 -0.72 4.54
C HIS A 128 7.53 -2.22 4.49
N CYS A 129 7.97 -2.96 3.47
CA CYS A 129 7.70 -4.40 3.37
C CYS A 129 8.48 -5.23 4.39
N GLN A 130 9.59 -4.70 4.95
CA GLN A 130 10.38 -5.35 6.00
C GLN A 130 10.71 -6.83 5.72
N TYR A 131 11.15 -7.15 4.50
CA TYR A 131 11.54 -8.52 4.17
C TYR A 131 12.72 -8.99 5.03
N LYS A 132 12.54 -10.14 5.68
CA LYS A 132 13.56 -10.70 6.57
C LYS A 132 14.93 -10.81 5.90
N ALA A 133 14.99 -11.28 4.65
CA ALA A 133 16.23 -11.39 3.90
C ALA A 133 16.98 -10.05 3.76
N THR A 134 16.24 -8.96 3.53
CA THR A 134 16.81 -7.61 3.44
C THR A 134 17.29 -7.12 4.81
N LEU A 135 16.48 -7.31 5.85
CA LEU A 135 16.85 -6.92 7.22
C LEU A 135 18.09 -7.68 7.71
N ASP A 136 18.12 -9.02 7.54
CA ASP A 136 19.27 -9.85 7.88
C ASP A 136 20.53 -9.44 7.10
N TYR A 137 20.37 -8.98 5.84
CA TYR A 137 21.49 -8.45 5.05
C TYR A 137 22.00 -7.11 5.62
N MET A 138 21.10 -6.20 5.95
CA MET A 138 21.44 -4.90 6.55
C MET A 138 22.16 -5.08 7.91
N ASP A 139 21.75 -6.06 8.72
CA ASP A 139 22.34 -6.35 10.03
C ASP A 139 23.76 -6.88 9.91
N ARG A 140 24.09 -7.61 8.85
CA ARG A 140 25.45 -8.10 8.57
C ARG A 140 26.44 -6.99 8.17
N HIS A 141 25.93 -5.82 7.76
CA HIS A 141 26.76 -4.68 7.35
C HIS A 141 26.47 -3.44 8.22
N PRO A 142 26.82 -3.45 9.52
CA PRO A 142 26.48 -2.38 10.47
C PRO A 142 27.03 -1.01 10.05
N ASP A 143 28.21 -0.96 9.47
CA ASP A 143 28.91 0.27 9.09
C ASP A 143 28.36 0.94 7.84
N ALA A 144 27.68 0.19 6.98
CA ALA A 144 27.03 0.76 5.79
C ALA A 144 25.93 1.76 6.17
N VAL A 145 25.78 2.81 5.42
CA VAL A 145 24.59 3.67 5.47
C VAL A 145 23.43 2.95 4.77
N LYS A 146 22.27 2.90 5.42
CA LYS A 146 21.04 2.31 4.86
C LYS A 146 20.03 3.40 4.63
N ILE A 147 19.53 3.51 3.41
CA ILE A 147 18.47 4.44 3.04
C ILE A 147 17.27 3.63 2.52
N GLY A 148 16.20 3.61 3.28
CA GLY A 148 14.96 2.97 2.87
C GLY A 148 14.07 3.95 2.11
N LEU A 149 13.59 3.57 0.94
CA LEU A 149 12.61 4.33 0.18
C LEU A 149 11.21 3.81 0.48
N THR A 150 10.29 4.69 0.80
CA THR A 150 8.89 4.30 0.99
C THR A 150 7.95 5.49 0.78
N ALA A 151 6.74 5.21 0.30
CA ALA A 151 5.66 6.20 0.33
C ALA A 151 4.86 6.14 1.64
N THR A 152 4.96 5.03 2.36
CA THR A 152 3.99 4.65 3.40
C THR A 152 4.67 3.87 4.52
N PRO A 153 5.42 4.52 5.42
CA PRO A 153 6.16 3.86 6.49
C PRO A 153 5.26 3.48 7.68
N PHE A 154 4.08 2.89 7.41
CA PHE A 154 3.06 2.58 8.42
C PHE A 154 3.14 1.13 8.94
N THR A 155 4.09 0.35 8.45
CA THR A 155 4.25 -1.04 8.88
C THR A 155 4.70 -1.07 10.33
N LYS A 156 4.07 -1.95 11.12
CA LYS A 156 4.37 -2.16 12.53
C LYS A 156 5.85 -2.56 12.73
N GLY A 157 6.49 -1.95 13.72
CA GLY A 157 7.90 -2.24 14.04
C GLY A 157 8.93 -1.58 13.12
N MET A 158 8.54 -0.60 12.30
CA MET A 158 9.50 0.13 11.46
C MET A 158 10.61 0.79 12.29
N GLY A 159 10.28 1.34 13.45
CA GLY A 159 11.23 2.00 14.33
C GLY A 159 12.22 1.05 15.04
N GLU A 160 12.04 -0.28 14.94
CA GLU A 160 13.05 -1.25 15.39
C GLU A 160 14.20 -1.40 14.38
N HIS A 161 13.93 -1.10 13.11
CA HIS A 161 14.86 -1.32 12.01
C HIS A 161 15.41 -0.03 11.41
N TRP A 162 14.78 1.12 11.69
CA TRP A 162 15.12 2.42 11.13
C TRP A 162 15.25 3.47 12.24
N ASP A 163 16.31 4.27 12.17
CA ASP A 163 16.66 5.27 13.19
C ASP A 163 15.78 6.52 13.11
N ASP A 164 15.38 6.90 11.88
CA ASP A 164 14.61 8.11 11.64
C ASP A 164 13.91 8.12 10.27
N VAL A 165 12.97 9.06 10.08
CA VAL A 165 12.26 9.32 8.84
C VAL A 165 12.52 10.74 8.33
N VAL A 166 12.94 10.84 7.08
CA VAL A 166 13.06 12.10 6.34
C VAL A 166 11.87 12.18 5.38
N ASN A 167 10.93 13.09 5.67
CA ASN A 167 9.85 13.39 4.73
C ASN A 167 10.39 14.27 3.61
N VAL A 168 10.24 13.82 2.37
CA VAL A 168 10.72 14.55 1.19
C VAL A 168 9.84 15.78 0.97
N ILE A 169 8.53 15.56 0.86
CA ILE A 169 7.51 16.58 0.68
C ILE A 169 6.13 15.99 1.01
N PRO A 170 5.21 16.71 1.68
CA PRO A 170 3.82 16.31 1.83
C PRO A 170 3.12 16.20 0.46
N THR A 171 2.17 15.26 0.34
CA THR A 171 1.41 15.07 -0.90
C THR A 171 0.62 16.31 -1.29
N ARG A 172 0.08 17.06 -0.31
CA ARG A 172 -0.63 18.34 -0.54
C ARG A 172 0.26 19.32 -1.31
N ARG A 173 1.51 19.49 -0.88
CA ARG A 173 2.46 20.37 -1.57
C ARG A 173 2.74 19.92 -3.01
N LEU A 174 2.81 18.60 -3.25
CA LEU A 174 2.96 18.08 -4.61
C LEU A 174 1.75 18.40 -5.49
N ILE A 175 0.54 18.44 -4.91
CA ILE A 175 -0.69 18.85 -5.59
C ILE A 175 -0.66 20.35 -5.85
N ASP A 176 -0.39 21.17 -4.83
CA ASP A 176 -0.35 22.63 -4.91
C ASP A 176 0.69 23.13 -5.92
N ASP A 177 1.85 22.46 -5.96
CA ASP A 177 2.94 22.75 -6.90
C ASP A 177 2.72 22.16 -8.31
N GLY A 178 1.59 21.47 -8.54
CA GLY A 178 1.22 20.90 -9.84
C GLY A 178 1.98 19.65 -10.26
N PHE A 179 2.65 18.97 -9.34
CA PHE A 179 3.33 17.69 -9.61
C PHE A 179 2.42 16.48 -9.50
N LEU A 180 1.28 16.62 -8.84
CA LEU A 180 0.20 15.64 -8.75
C LEU A 180 -1.14 16.32 -9.02
N ILE A 181 -2.12 15.54 -9.45
CA ILE A 181 -3.51 15.95 -9.61
C ILE A 181 -4.32 15.43 -8.43
N GLU A 182 -5.07 16.31 -7.78
CA GLU A 182 -6.01 15.90 -6.74
C GLU A 182 -7.18 15.13 -7.38
N PRO A 183 -7.44 13.89 -6.95
CA PRO A 183 -8.54 13.12 -7.51
C PRO A 183 -9.87 13.58 -6.92
N LYS A 184 -10.88 13.70 -7.77
CA LYS A 184 -12.26 13.81 -7.33
C LYS A 184 -12.73 12.44 -6.84
N ILE A 185 -13.10 12.35 -5.58
CA ILE A 185 -13.37 11.07 -4.92
C ILE A 185 -14.88 10.88 -4.79
N TYR A 186 -15.35 9.70 -5.18
CA TYR A 186 -16.72 9.25 -4.98
C TYR A 186 -16.72 8.03 -4.08
N ILE A 187 -17.64 7.98 -3.12
CA ILE A 187 -17.77 6.88 -2.15
C ILE A 187 -19.17 6.29 -2.21
N ALA A 188 -19.25 4.98 -2.06
CA ALA A 188 -20.47 4.25 -1.80
C ALA A 188 -20.52 3.83 -0.31
N LYS A 189 -21.66 3.32 0.16
CA LYS A 189 -21.79 2.87 1.56
C LYS A 189 -20.82 1.72 1.83
N SER A 190 -20.11 1.80 2.97
CA SER A 190 -19.16 0.75 3.35
C SER A 190 -19.83 -0.60 3.57
N PRO A 191 -19.18 -1.71 3.14
CA PRO A 191 -19.54 -3.04 3.57
C PRO A 191 -19.40 -3.20 5.09
N GLU A 192 -20.23 -4.02 5.72
CA GLU A 192 -20.07 -4.35 7.14
C GLU A 192 -18.84 -5.26 7.34
N ASP A 193 -17.87 -4.79 8.12
CA ASP A 193 -16.58 -5.49 8.35
C ASP A 193 -16.76 -6.79 9.17
N SER A 194 -17.90 -6.99 9.83
CA SER A 194 -18.16 -8.11 10.75
C SER A 194 -18.17 -9.48 10.07
N GLU A 195 -18.41 -9.55 8.78
CA GLU A 195 -18.56 -10.81 8.03
C GLU A 195 -17.27 -11.26 7.31
N LEU A 196 -16.22 -10.44 7.34
CA LEU A 196 -15.00 -10.71 6.60
C LEU A 196 -13.96 -11.46 7.44
N GLY A 197 -13.52 -12.62 6.97
CA GLY A 197 -12.41 -13.38 7.57
C GLY A 197 -11.06 -12.74 7.31
N LEU A 198 -10.08 -13.00 8.20
CA LEU A 198 -8.76 -12.40 8.15
C LEU A 198 -7.69 -13.41 7.74
N ASN A 199 -6.70 -12.95 6.96
CA ASN A 199 -5.48 -13.71 6.68
C ASN A 199 -4.48 -13.62 7.86
N SER A 200 -3.32 -14.30 7.73
CA SER A 200 -2.26 -14.32 8.75
C SER A 200 -1.67 -12.95 9.09
N TYR A 201 -1.84 -11.97 8.22
CA TYR A 201 -1.37 -10.58 8.41
C TYR A 201 -2.45 -9.67 9.03
N GLY A 202 -3.65 -10.20 9.29
CA GLY A 202 -4.77 -9.44 9.85
C GLY A 202 -5.50 -8.56 8.82
N GLU A 203 -5.29 -8.80 7.52
CA GLU A 203 -6.08 -8.26 6.42
C GLU A 203 -7.21 -9.21 6.03
N PHE A 204 -8.17 -8.75 5.26
CA PHE A 204 -9.22 -9.60 4.71
C PHE A 204 -8.61 -10.67 3.82
N SER A 205 -8.99 -11.93 4.03
CA SER A 205 -8.43 -13.05 3.26
C SER A 205 -9.13 -13.19 1.91
N ASP A 206 -8.39 -13.60 0.88
CA ASP A 206 -8.96 -13.89 -0.44
C ASP A 206 -10.03 -15.01 -0.37
N SER A 207 -9.88 -15.95 0.59
CA SER A 207 -10.87 -17.01 0.83
C SER A 207 -12.12 -16.49 1.55
N SER A 208 -12.04 -15.45 2.38
CA SER A 208 -13.23 -14.84 2.98
C SER A 208 -13.95 -13.95 1.96
N ALA A 209 -13.22 -13.33 1.05
CA ALA A 209 -13.79 -12.62 -0.07
C ALA A 209 -14.67 -13.54 -0.93
N SER A 210 -14.27 -14.81 -1.10
CA SER A 210 -15.01 -15.80 -1.87
C SER A 210 -16.11 -16.54 -1.09
N THR A 211 -16.08 -16.52 0.27
CA THR A 211 -16.97 -17.37 1.10
C THR A 211 -18.01 -16.57 1.89
N ALA A 212 -17.69 -15.35 2.32
CA ALA A 212 -18.55 -14.51 3.16
C ALA A 212 -19.17 -13.31 2.41
N GLY A 213 -18.91 -13.21 1.07
CA GLY A 213 -19.45 -12.15 0.23
C GLY A 213 -18.91 -10.77 0.59
N ILE A 214 -17.75 -10.41 0.06
CA ILE A 214 -17.39 -8.99 0.02
C ILE A 214 -18.53 -8.27 -0.67
N GLN A 215 -19.16 -7.35 0.03
CA GLN A 215 -20.17 -6.48 -0.57
C GLN A 215 -19.44 -5.34 -1.30
N ILE A 216 -19.72 -5.24 -2.58
CA ILE A 216 -19.35 -4.08 -3.40
C ILE A 216 -20.61 -3.29 -3.61
N VAL A 217 -20.62 -2.04 -3.17
CA VAL A 217 -21.80 -1.20 -3.18
C VAL A 217 -21.86 -0.42 -4.49
N GLY A 218 -23.05 -0.44 -5.11
CA GLY A 218 -23.29 0.18 -6.39
C GLY A 218 -22.90 -0.71 -7.60
N ASP A 219 -23.48 -0.42 -8.75
CA ASP A 219 -23.07 -1.03 -10.01
C ASP A 219 -21.79 -0.36 -10.52
N VAL A 220 -20.66 -1.06 -10.41
CA VAL A 220 -19.33 -0.55 -10.78
C VAL A 220 -19.31 -0.04 -12.22
N VAL A 221 -19.99 -0.74 -13.15
CA VAL A 221 -19.99 -0.40 -14.58
C VAL A 221 -20.86 0.83 -14.82
N GLN A 222 -22.07 0.87 -14.26
CA GLN A 222 -22.99 1.99 -14.45
C GLN A 222 -22.46 3.27 -13.80
N GLU A 223 -21.91 3.19 -12.59
CA GLU A 223 -21.29 4.33 -11.93
C GLU A 223 -20.08 4.85 -12.71
N TRP A 224 -19.24 3.96 -13.24
CA TRP A 224 -18.13 4.36 -14.09
C TRP A 224 -18.60 5.08 -15.36
N ILE A 225 -19.63 4.54 -16.06
CA ILE A 225 -20.22 5.16 -17.26
C ILE A 225 -20.75 6.55 -16.90
N ALA A 226 -21.55 6.65 -15.83
CA ALA A 226 -22.17 7.90 -15.41
C ALA A 226 -21.10 8.96 -15.05
N LYS A 227 -20.13 8.60 -14.21
CA LYS A 227 -19.11 9.53 -13.72
C LYS A 227 -18.10 9.92 -14.79
N THR A 228 -17.70 9.01 -15.68
CA THR A 228 -16.82 9.38 -16.80
C THR A 228 -17.56 10.24 -17.84
N ALA A 229 -18.83 9.98 -18.10
CA ALA A 229 -19.64 10.84 -18.97
C ALA A 229 -19.81 12.25 -18.36
N GLU A 230 -20.11 12.33 -17.04
CA GLU A 230 -20.28 13.60 -16.32
C GLU A 230 -19.02 14.48 -16.38
N HIS A 231 -17.84 13.88 -16.16
CA HIS A 231 -16.61 14.65 -15.98
C HIS A 231 -15.73 14.75 -17.21
N PHE A 232 -15.80 13.80 -18.12
CA PHE A 232 -14.92 13.73 -19.31
C PHE A 232 -15.68 13.68 -20.63
N GLY A 233 -17.01 13.61 -20.59
CA GLY A 233 -17.85 13.47 -21.78
C GLY A 233 -17.88 12.06 -22.37
N GLY A 234 -17.30 11.07 -21.71
CA GLY A 234 -17.27 9.67 -22.14
C GLY A 234 -16.19 8.84 -21.47
N PRO A 235 -15.96 7.62 -22.00
CA PRO A 235 -14.99 6.68 -21.46
C PRO A 235 -13.58 7.24 -21.37
N VAL A 236 -12.83 6.87 -20.32
CA VAL A 236 -11.43 7.27 -20.11
C VAL A 236 -10.60 6.08 -19.66
N LYS A 237 -9.28 6.13 -19.89
CA LYS A 237 -8.35 5.13 -19.38
C LYS A 237 -8.53 4.93 -17.89
N THR A 238 -8.82 3.68 -17.50
CA THR A 238 -9.25 3.33 -16.13
C THR A 238 -8.43 2.18 -15.56
N ILE A 239 -8.15 2.23 -14.27
CA ILE A 239 -7.60 1.10 -13.50
C ILE A 239 -8.62 0.67 -12.46
N VAL A 240 -8.90 -0.63 -12.38
CA VAL A 240 -9.77 -1.24 -11.39
C VAL A 240 -8.93 -2.15 -10.47
N PHE A 241 -9.06 -1.98 -9.17
CA PHE A 241 -8.40 -2.83 -8.17
C PHE A 241 -9.40 -3.85 -7.64
N SER A 242 -9.21 -5.10 -8.07
CA SER A 242 -10.08 -6.23 -7.72
C SER A 242 -9.52 -7.01 -6.53
N PRO A 243 -10.38 -7.48 -5.59
CA PRO A 243 -9.96 -8.29 -4.45
C PRO A 243 -9.49 -9.70 -4.84
N THR A 244 -10.15 -10.32 -5.84
CA THR A 244 -9.83 -11.66 -6.31
C THR A 244 -9.74 -11.73 -7.84
N VAL A 245 -9.10 -12.78 -8.35
CA VAL A 245 -8.98 -13.02 -9.79
C VAL A 245 -10.35 -13.30 -10.41
N GLU A 246 -11.20 -14.03 -9.71
CA GLU A 246 -12.56 -14.38 -10.13
C GLU A 246 -13.41 -13.13 -10.29
N HIS A 247 -13.41 -12.24 -9.28
CA HIS A 247 -14.13 -10.97 -9.36
C HIS A 247 -13.58 -10.08 -10.49
N GLY A 248 -12.27 -10.08 -10.69
CA GLY A 248 -11.68 -9.36 -11.84
C GLY A 248 -12.21 -9.86 -13.18
N ARG A 249 -12.41 -11.17 -13.35
CA ARG A 249 -13.03 -11.75 -14.55
C ARG A 249 -14.50 -11.36 -14.71
N GLU A 250 -15.25 -11.37 -13.61
CA GLU A 250 -16.65 -10.94 -13.58
C GLU A 250 -16.79 -9.47 -14.00
N LEU A 251 -15.91 -8.60 -13.46
CA LEU A 251 -15.87 -7.18 -13.87
C LEU A 251 -15.53 -7.01 -15.36
N CYS A 252 -14.50 -7.71 -15.87
CA CYS A 252 -14.17 -7.67 -17.30
C CYS A 252 -15.35 -8.11 -18.17
N ALA A 253 -16.07 -9.15 -17.75
CA ALA A 253 -17.27 -9.63 -18.48
C ALA A 253 -18.42 -8.59 -18.43
N ALA A 254 -18.63 -7.94 -17.28
CA ALA A 254 -19.65 -6.90 -17.13
C ALA A 254 -19.34 -5.66 -17.99
N PHE A 255 -18.09 -5.19 -18.00
CA PHE A 255 -17.64 -4.11 -18.88
C PHE A 255 -17.79 -4.49 -20.37
N SER A 256 -17.41 -5.71 -20.74
CA SER A 256 -17.57 -6.22 -22.11
C SER A 256 -19.04 -6.28 -22.55
N ALA A 257 -19.95 -6.69 -21.67
CA ALA A 257 -21.39 -6.69 -21.92
C ALA A 257 -21.93 -5.26 -22.12
N ALA A 258 -21.32 -4.27 -21.51
CA ALA A 258 -21.62 -2.84 -21.71
C ALA A 258 -20.90 -2.21 -22.92
N GLY A 259 -20.09 -2.98 -23.67
CA GLY A 259 -19.41 -2.54 -24.88
C GLY A 259 -18.02 -1.95 -24.67
N PHE A 260 -17.39 -2.15 -23.48
CA PHE A 260 -16.06 -1.61 -23.15
C PHE A 260 -15.03 -2.72 -23.01
N ASN A 261 -13.81 -2.47 -23.48
CA ASN A 261 -12.70 -3.44 -23.47
C ASN A 261 -11.85 -3.28 -22.19
N PHE A 262 -12.24 -3.99 -21.13
CA PHE A 262 -11.43 -4.12 -19.92
C PHE A 262 -10.71 -5.47 -19.90
N GLN A 263 -9.41 -5.44 -19.63
CA GLN A 263 -8.58 -6.64 -19.55
C GLN A 263 -8.04 -6.88 -18.16
N GLN A 264 -8.05 -8.14 -17.72
CA GLN A 264 -7.50 -8.50 -16.43
C GLN A 264 -6.00 -8.73 -16.52
N ILE A 265 -5.31 -8.25 -15.46
CA ILE A 265 -3.93 -8.58 -15.14
C ILE A 265 -3.83 -9.06 -13.69
N SER A 266 -3.16 -10.20 -13.49
CA SER A 266 -3.11 -10.85 -12.18
C SER A 266 -1.80 -11.64 -12.00
N TYR A 267 -1.57 -12.11 -10.78
CA TYR A 267 -0.48 -13.04 -10.49
C TYR A 267 -0.69 -14.44 -11.11
N MET A 268 -1.87 -14.71 -11.67
CA MET A 268 -2.20 -15.97 -12.37
C MET A 268 -2.08 -15.87 -13.89
N ASP A 269 -1.61 -14.73 -14.43
CA ASP A 269 -1.31 -14.64 -15.86
C ASP A 269 -0.24 -15.66 -16.23
N ARG A 270 -0.32 -16.21 -17.44
CA ARG A 270 0.51 -17.35 -17.89
C ARG A 270 2.01 -17.04 -17.84
N SER A 271 2.38 -15.77 -18.08
CA SER A 271 3.75 -15.31 -17.98
C SER A 271 3.84 -13.82 -17.66
N ASP A 272 5.03 -13.38 -17.29
CA ASP A 272 5.33 -11.96 -17.07
C ASP A 272 5.31 -11.18 -18.40
N GLU A 273 5.64 -11.85 -19.52
CA GLU A 273 5.62 -11.30 -20.88
C GLU A 273 4.17 -10.95 -21.30
N GLU A 274 3.21 -11.86 -21.13
CA GLU A 274 1.79 -11.61 -21.44
C GLU A 274 1.26 -10.38 -20.68
N ARG A 275 1.65 -10.26 -19.40
CA ARG A 275 1.29 -9.09 -18.58
C ARG A 275 1.94 -7.82 -19.11
N ALA A 276 3.22 -7.89 -19.47
CA ALA A 276 3.96 -6.76 -20.02
C ALA A 276 3.36 -6.27 -21.35
N GLU A 277 2.92 -7.17 -22.21
CA GLU A 277 2.25 -6.87 -23.48
C GLU A 277 0.92 -6.12 -23.25
N LYS A 278 0.07 -6.58 -22.33
CA LYS A 278 -1.18 -5.90 -21.98
C LYS A 278 -0.93 -4.49 -21.45
N ILE A 279 0.08 -4.34 -20.59
CA ILE A 279 0.46 -3.02 -20.05
C ILE A 279 1.04 -2.13 -21.15
N ALA A 280 1.86 -2.67 -22.06
CA ALA A 280 2.43 -1.93 -23.18
C ALA A 280 1.33 -1.43 -24.14
N GLU A 281 0.36 -2.28 -24.47
CA GLU A 281 -0.80 -1.89 -25.26
C GLU A 281 -1.61 -0.80 -24.56
N PHE A 282 -1.91 -0.97 -23.26
CA PHE A 282 -2.66 0.03 -22.49
C PHE A 282 -1.95 1.40 -22.40
N ARG A 283 -0.61 1.43 -22.47
CA ARG A 283 0.18 2.67 -22.48
C ARG A 283 0.02 3.49 -23.76
N ARG A 284 -0.32 2.85 -24.86
CA ARG A 284 -0.43 3.54 -26.15
C ARG A 284 -1.53 4.60 -26.08
N PRO A 285 -1.33 5.78 -26.68
CA PRO A 285 -2.37 6.82 -26.78
C PRO A 285 -3.62 6.36 -27.52
N ASP A 286 -3.45 5.47 -28.50
CA ASP A 286 -4.46 4.86 -29.35
C ASP A 286 -4.86 3.45 -28.90
N SER A 287 -4.69 3.13 -27.61
CA SER A 287 -4.98 1.82 -27.06
C SER A 287 -6.45 1.43 -27.28
N ILE A 288 -6.64 0.17 -27.66
CA ILE A 288 -7.98 -0.44 -27.74
C ILE A 288 -8.49 -0.92 -26.37
N ILE A 289 -7.66 -0.83 -25.32
CA ILE A 289 -7.99 -1.22 -23.96
C ILE A 289 -8.48 0.02 -23.21
N ASP A 290 -9.74 0.03 -22.80
CA ASP A 290 -10.35 1.09 -22.01
C ASP A 290 -9.89 1.06 -20.56
N GLY A 291 -9.67 -0.14 -20.02
CA GLY A 291 -9.25 -0.30 -18.63
C GLY A 291 -8.52 -1.59 -18.33
N LEU A 292 -7.72 -1.55 -17.25
CA LEU A 292 -7.06 -2.73 -16.68
C LEU A 292 -7.66 -3.07 -15.33
N VAL A 293 -8.10 -4.32 -15.17
CA VAL A 293 -8.57 -4.88 -13.91
C VAL A 293 -7.42 -5.63 -13.24
N SER A 294 -6.94 -5.10 -12.12
CA SER A 294 -5.76 -5.62 -11.42
C SER A 294 -6.11 -6.43 -10.20
N CYS A 295 -5.56 -7.63 -10.09
CA CYS A 295 -5.58 -8.41 -8.87
C CYS A 295 -4.15 -8.60 -8.33
N GLY A 296 -3.74 -7.74 -7.37
CA GLY A 296 -2.49 -7.86 -6.62
C GLY A 296 -1.19 -7.50 -7.37
N VAL A 297 -1.26 -6.99 -8.62
CA VAL A 297 -0.05 -6.78 -9.45
C VAL A 297 0.27 -5.33 -9.80
N LEU A 298 -0.70 -4.41 -9.87
CA LEU A 298 -0.47 -3.00 -10.25
C LEU A 298 -0.06 -2.08 -9.09
N THR A 299 0.02 -2.57 -7.87
CA THR A 299 0.41 -1.76 -6.71
C THR A 299 1.86 -1.30 -6.79
N LYS A 300 2.72 -2.04 -7.53
CA LYS A 300 4.16 -1.74 -7.67
C LYS A 300 4.59 -1.78 -9.13
N GLY A 301 5.46 -0.86 -9.52
CA GLY A 301 6.11 -0.86 -10.84
C GLY A 301 5.25 -0.49 -12.05
N PHE A 302 3.97 -0.19 -11.86
CA PHE A 302 3.08 0.24 -12.94
C PHE A 302 3.13 1.76 -13.12
N ASP A 303 3.44 2.21 -14.31
CA ASP A 303 3.52 3.63 -14.67
C ASP A 303 2.77 3.91 -15.98
N VAL A 304 1.55 4.43 -15.86
CA VAL A 304 0.69 4.89 -16.95
C VAL A 304 0.05 6.21 -16.50
N PRO A 305 0.71 7.35 -16.74
CA PRO A 305 0.31 8.65 -16.18
C PRO A 305 -1.02 9.20 -16.72
N ASP A 306 -1.41 8.81 -17.94
CA ASP A 306 -2.63 9.24 -18.63
C ASP A 306 -3.92 8.54 -18.14
N VAL A 307 -3.82 7.66 -17.15
CA VAL A 307 -4.99 7.07 -16.48
C VAL A 307 -5.76 8.16 -15.74
N LYS A 308 -7.04 8.34 -16.09
CA LYS A 308 -7.92 9.39 -15.54
C LYS A 308 -8.85 8.89 -14.45
N CYS A 309 -9.18 7.59 -14.43
CA CYS A 309 -10.10 7.01 -13.44
C CYS A 309 -9.48 5.82 -12.73
N GLY A 310 -9.66 5.74 -11.42
CA GLY A 310 -9.34 4.59 -10.58
C GLY A 310 -10.58 4.08 -9.88
N ILE A 311 -10.76 2.77 -9.83
CA ILE A 311 -11.89 2.12 -9.17
C ILE A 311 -11.35 1.18 -8.10
N SER A 312 -11.74 1.39 -6.85
CA SER A 312 -11.40 0.52 -5.73
C SER A 312 -12.55 -0.43 -5.43
N CYS A 313 -12.35 -1.71 -5.75
CA CYS A 313 -13.24 -2.80 -5.36
C CYS A 313 -12.58 -3.71 -4.32
N ARG A 314 -11.40 -3.34 -3.82
CA ARG A 314 -10.63 -4.14 -2.86
C ARG A 314 -10.65 -3.51 -1.48
N PRO A 315 -11.43 -4.05 -0.53
CA PRO A 315 -11.43 -3.53 0.83
C PRO A 315 -10.11 -3.90 1.54
N TYR A 316 -9.55 -2.93 2.26
CA TYR A 316 -8.41 -3.12 3.13
C TYR A 316 -8.83 -2.91 4.58
N ARG A 317 -8.38 -3.77 5.49
CA ARG A 317 -8.66 -3.60 6.91
C ARG A 317 -7.65 -2.70 7.60
N LYS A 318 -6.36 -2.90 7.31
CA LYS A 318 -5.25 -2.22 7.98
C LYS A 318 -4.25 -1.58 7.02
N SER A 319 -4.31 -1.92 5.74
CA SER A 319 -3.31 -1.48 4.77
C SER A 319 -3.64 -0.13 4.14
N LEU A 320 -3.57 0.94 4.95
CA LEU A 320 -3.54 2.31 4.45
C LEU A 320 -2.47 2.48 3.36
N SER A 321 -1.32 1.80 3.51
CA SER A 321 -0.23 1.80 2.54
C SER A 321 -0.68 1.37 1.14
N SER A 322 -1.37 0.22 1.04
CA SER A 322 -1.84 -0.27 -0.26
C SER A 322 -2.88 0.67 -0.88
N HIS A 323 -3.80 1.17 -0.07
CA HIS A 323 -4.81 2.12 -0.53
C HIS A 323 -4.17 3.42 -1.08
N MET A 324 -3.20 3.99 -0.36
CA MET A 324 -2.47 5.18 -0.82
C MET A 324 -1.63 4.92 -2.09
N GLN A 325 -1.10 3.71 -2.25
CA GLN A 325 -0.38 3.34 -3.48
C GLN A 325 -1.33 3.20 -4.68
N GLU A 326 -2.53 2.67 -4.47
CA GLU A 326 -3.55 2.54 -5.51
C GLU A 326 -4.04 3.91 -5.98
N ILE A 327 -4.50 4.78 -5.07
CA ILE A 327 -4.98 6.11 -5.43
C ILE A 327 -3.88 6.97 -6.06
N GLY A 328 -2.64 6.82 -5.59
CA GLY A 328 -1.48 7.50 -6.16
C GLY A 328 -1.20 7.15 -7.64
N ARG A 329 -1.78 6.06 -8.19
CA ARG A 329 -1.65 5.74 -9.62
C ARG A 329 -2.42 6.70 -10.50
N VAL A 330 -3.55 7.21 -10.03
CA VAL A 330 -4.39 8.15 -10.77
C VAL A 330 -4.05 9.62 -10.49
N MET A 331 -3.18 9.90 -9.52
CA MET A 331 -2.78 11.28 -9.18
C MET A 331 -1.66 11.83 -10.06
N ARG A 332 -1.02 11.00 -10.89
CA ARG A 332 0.09 11.43 -11.74
C ARG A 332 -0.36 12.42 -12.80
N THR A 333 0.48 13.43 -13.05
CA THR A 333 0.26 14.42 -14.11
C THR A 333 0.55 13.85 -15.48
N HIS A 334 -0.24 14.27 -16.46
CA HIS A 334 0.00 14.00 -17.89
C HIS A 334 -0.57 15.15 -18.71
N GLN A 335 -0.04 15.39 -19.92
CA GLN A 335 -0.46 16.50 -20.80
C GLN A 335 -1.93 16.48 -21.19
N THR A 336 -2.54 15.28 -21.24
CA THR A 336 -3.95 15.07 -21.59
C THR A 336 -4.88 15.03 -20.37
N LYS A 337 -4.36 15.39 -19.17
CA LYS A 337 -5.06 15.15 -17.91
C LYS A 337 -4.98 16.35 -16.99
N ASP A 338 -6.10 16.96 -16.75
CA ASP A 338 -6.33 18.08 -15.83
C ASP A 338 -7.08 17.66 -14.56
N MET A 339 -7.74 16.49 -14.60
CA MET A 339 -8.53 15.93 -13.51
C MET A 339 -8.36 14.42 -13.42
N ALA A 340 -8.57 13.87 -12.22
CA ALA A 340 -8.63 12.45 -11.96
C ALA A 340 -9.90 12.09 -11.17
N LEU A 341 -10.44 10.89 -11.40
CA LEU A 341 -11.53 10.32 -10.60
C LEU A 341 -11.05 9.15 -9.77
N TRP A 342 -11.61 9.02 -8.57
CA TRP A 342 -11.47 7.84 -7.72
C TRP A 342 -12.86 7.38 -7.27
N LEU A 343 -13.25 6.17 -7.69
CA LEU A 343 -14.52 5.55 -7.34
C LEU A 343 -14.27 4.48 -6.28
N ASP A 344 -14.67 4.74 -5.05
CA ASP A 344 -14.46 3.80 -3.93
C ASP A 344 -15.70 2.98 -3.64
N HIS A 345 -15.76 1.78 -4.21
CA HIS A 345 -16.78 0.77 -3.95
C HIS A 345 -16.46 -0.14 -2.76
N SER A 346 -15.28 0.05 -2.16
CA SER A 346 -14.74 -0.83 -1.12
C SER A 346 -14.84 -0.27 0.29
N GLY A 347 -15.26 1.01 0.44
CA GLY A 347 -15.32 1.72 1.71
C GLY A 347 -13.95 2.07 2.32
N ASN A 348 -12.88 2.01 1.54
CA ASN A 348 -11.53 2.35 2.02
C ASN A 348 -11.41 3.83 2.41
N ILE A 349 -12.05 4.73 1.67
CA ILE A 349 -12.04 6.17 1.99
C ILE A 349 -12.74 6.44 3.32
N GLU A 350 -13.86 5.78 3.61
CA GLU A 350 -14.52 5.93 4.91
C GLU A 350 -13.64 5.40 6.05
N ARG A 351 -12.94 4.28 5.81
CA ARG A 351 -12.08 3.61 6.79
C ARG A 351 -10.79 4.36 7.06
N PHE A 352 -10.13 4.84 6.01
CA PHE A 352 -8.77 5.42 6.09
C PHE A 352 -8.70 6.90 5.79
N GLY A 353 -9.79 7.53 5.29
CA GLY A 353 -9.73 8.87 4.72
C GLY A 353 -9.09 9.89 5.64
N LEU A 354 -9.44 9.89 6.92
CA LEU A 354 -8.86 10.84 7.88
C LEU A 354 -7.34 10.65 8.05
N ASP A 355 -6.87 9.41 8.14
CA ASP A 355 -5.44 9.11 8.26
C ASP A 355 -4.70 9.40 6.95
N MET A 356 -5.32 9.08 5.82
CA MET A 356 -4.77 9.37 4.50
C MET A 356 -4.60 10.88 4.28
N PHE A 357 -5.61 11.69 4.58
CA PHE A 357 -5.55 13.13 4.42
C PHE A 357 -4.59 13.77 5.43
N ASP A 358 -4.51 13.29 6.69
CA ASP A 358 -3.49 13.77 7.63
C ASP A 358 -2.06 13.53 7.10
N VAL A 359 -1.82 12.36 6.51
CA VAL A 359 -0.53 12.07 5.87
C VAL A 359 -0.29 12.93 4.63
N TRP A 360 -1.32 13.21 3.84
CA TRP A 360 -1.17 14.09 2.69
C TRP A 360 -0.82 15.52 3.09
N GLU A 361 -1.41 16.04 4.16
CA GLU A 361 -1.17 17.40 4.65
C GLU A 361 0.15 17.53 5.42
N ASN A 362 0.44 16.56 6.28
CA ASN A 362 1.51 16.70 7.28
C ASN A 362 2.71 15.77 7.05
N GLY A 363 2.61 14.81 6.13
CA GLY A 363 3.60 13.73 6.03
C GLY A 363 3.55 12.78 7.23
N VAL A 364 4.62 12.04 7.45
CA VAL A 364 4.73 11.05 8.54
C VAL A 364 5.57 11.62 9.67
N GLY A 365 5.00 11.70 10.86
CA GLY A 365 5.68 12.28 12.03
C GLY A 365 6.70 11.36 12.68
N ASP A 366 6.32 10.11 12.96
CA ASP A 366 7.13 9.14 13.70
C ASP A 366 6.97 7.73 13.14
N LEU A 367 8.00 6.90 13.36
CA LEU A 367 7.96 5.47 13.05
C LEU A 367 7.30 4.68 14.20
N ASP A 368 6.67 3.57 13.85
CA ASP A 368 6.11 2.65 14.85
C ASP A 368 7.24 1.81 15.48
N HIS A 369 7.42 1.96 16.79
CA HIS A 369 8.41 1.23 17.63
C HIS A 369 7.78 0.03 18.35
N SER A 370 6.57 -0.40 18.00
CA SER A 370 5.95 -1.57 18.64
C SER A 370 6.66 -2.85 18.21
N THR A 371 7.10 -3.66 19.19
CA THR A 371 7.64 -4.99 18.91
C THR A 371 6.59 -5.89 18.27
N LYS A 372 6.97 -6.62 17.22
CA LYS A 372 6.14 -7.74 16.72
C LYS A 372 6.08 -8.78 17.85
N ARG A 373 5.00 -8.78 18.65
CA ARG A 373 4.72 -9.96 19.48
C ARG A 373 4.54 -11.12 18.52
N ASP A 374 5.34 -12.18 18.71
CA ASP A 374 5.13 -13.46 18.04
C ASP A 374 3.64 -13.80 18.16
N SER A 375 2.96 -13.82 17.04
CA SER A 375 1.59 -14.31 16.98
C SER A 375 1.66 -15.77 17.44
N LYS A 376 1.14 -16.06 18.64
CA LYS A 376 0.96 -17.45 19.08
C LYS A 376 0.32 -18.21 17.93
N PRO A 377 0.81 -19.41 17.56
CA PRO A 377 0.16 -20.22 16.56
C PRO A 377 -1.32 -20.32 16.95
N ARG A 378 -2.21 -19.83 16.09
CA ARG A 378 -3.65 -20.06 16.29
C ARG A 378 -3.83 -21.57 16.34
N GLU A 379 -4.35 -22.09 17.44
CA GLU A 379 -4.90 -23.44 17.47
C GLU A 379 -5.83 -23.54 16.26
N ARG A 380 -5.50 -24.45 15.36
CA ARG A 380 -6.38 -24.82 14.26
C ARG A 380 -7.64 -25.36 14.92
N ASN A 381 -8.70 -24.57 14.95
CA ASN A 381 -10.02 -25.11 15.14
C ASN A 381 -10.24 -26.09 13.98
N GLU A 382 -10.16 -27.36 14.26
CA GLU A 382 -10.63 -28.43 13.40
C GLU A 382 -12.15 -28.33 13.33
N GLN A 383 -12.64 -27.33 12.60
CA GLN A 383 -14.01 -27.39 12.12
C GLN A 383 -14.08 -28.59 11.18
N VAL A 384 -14.85 -29.58 11.56
CA VAL A 384 -15.21 -30.72 10.73
C VAL A 384 -15.71 -30.16 9.40
N ARG A 385 -14.85 -30.21 8.36
CA ARG A 385 -15.24 -29.78 7.02
C ARG A 385 -16.29 -30.76 6.55
N GLU A 386 -17.54 -30.34 6.45
CA GLU A 386 -18.57 -31.08 5.73
C GLU A 386 -18.02 -31.41 4.33
N ARG A 387 -18.13 -32.68 3.96
CA ARG A 387 -17.68 -33.13 2.63
C ARG A 387 -18.59 -32.46 1.59
N VAL A 388 -18.04 -31.53 0.84
CA VAL A 388 -18.73 -30.93 -0.30
C VAL A 388 -18.89 -32.00 -1.38
N VAL A 389 -20.13 -32.36 -1.68
CA VAL A 389 -20.47 -33.35 -2.72
C VAL A 389 -20.92 -32.63 -4.00
N CYS A 390 -20.77 -33.31 -5.14
CA CYS A 390 -21.22 -32.80 -6.42
C CYS A 390 -22.74 -32.61 -6.46
N PRO A 391 -23.26 -31.44 -6.87
CA PRO A 391 -24.70 -31.18 -6.93
C PRO A 391 -25.39 -32.02 -8.01
N GLU A 392 -24.68 -32.46 -9.06
CA GLU A 392 -25.23 -33.20 -10.18
C GLU A 392 -25.34 -34.72 -9.90
N CYS A 393 -24.35 -35.30 -9.20
CA CYS A 393 -24.30 -36.76 -9.02
C CYS A 393 -23.97 -37.19 -7.59
N SER A 394 -23.88 -36.27 -6.63
CA SER A 394 -23.48 -36.51 -5.23
C SER A 394 -22.11 -37.19 -5.05
N GLY A 395 -21.32 -37.27 -6.10
CA GLY A 395 -19.95 -37.82 -6.08
C GLY A 395 -18.96 -36.93 -5.35
N ALA A 396 -17.81 -37.48 -4.98
CA ALA A 396 -16.75 -36.72 -4.30
C ALA A 396 -16.08 -35.71 -5.24
N LEU A 397 -15.88 -34.49 -4.74
CA LEU A 397 -15.11 -33.46 -5.43
C LEU A 397 -13.62 -33.57 -5.05
N ARG A 398 -12.75 -33.49 -6.06
CA ARG A 398 -11.31 -33.26 -5.88
C ARG A 398 -10.99 -31.83 -6.34
N GLY A 399 -10.81 -30.92 -5.39
CA GLY A 399 -10.78 -29.50 -5.69
C GLY A 399 -12.16 -29.03 -6.19
N ASN A 400 -12.22 -28.46 -7.38
CA ASN A 400 -13.45 -27.98 -8.00
C ASN A 400 -14.09 -28.96 -8.99
N THR A 401 -13.47 -30.13 -9.26
CA THR A 401 -13.92 -31.08 -10.27
C THR A 401 -14.51 -32.33 -9.63
N CYS A 402 -15.65 -32.78 -10.12
CA CYS A 402 -16.27 -34.04 -9.71
C CYS A 402 -15.54 -35.23 -10.36
N MET A 403 -15.06 -36.16 -9.55
CA MET A 403 -14.33 -37.34 -10.03
C MET A 403 -15.24 -38.37 -10.70
N ALA A 404 -16.56 -38.26 -10.49
CA ALA A 404 -17.52 -39.26 -11.05
C ALA A 404 -18.15 -38.79 -12.35
N CYS A 405 -18.55 -37.54 -12.49
CA CYS A 405 -19.27 -37.03 -13.68
C CYS A 405 -18.54 -35.92 -14.43
N GLY A 406 -17.36 -35.49 -13.96
CA GLY A 406 -16.60 -34.41 -14.59
C GLY A 406 -17.17 -33.00 -14.38
N TRP A 407 -18.25 -32.85 -13.58
CA TRP A 407 -18.79 -31.53 -13.28
C TRP A 407 -17.74 -30.65 -12.60
N GLU A 408 -17.57 -29.45 -13.11
CA GLU A 408 -16.70 -28.44 -12.52
C GLU A 408 -17.51 -27.36 -11.81
N LYS A 409 -17.17 -27.10 -10.55
CA LYS A 409 -17.77 -26.01 -9.80
C LYS A 409 -17.43 -24.69 -10.52
N PRO A 410 -18.45 -23.94 -10.98
CA PRO A 410 -18.19 -22.65 -11.59
C PRO A 410 -17.45 -21.74 -10.59
N ALA A 411 -16.31 -21.20 -11.03
CA ALA A 411 -15.54 -20.24 -10.24
C ALA A 411 -16.32 -18.93 -10.19
N ARG A 412 -17.03 -18.69 -9.10
CA ARG A 412 -17.67 -17.41 -8.80
C ARG A 412 -16.89 -16.73 -7.68
N SER A 413 -16.75 -15.41 -7.75
CA SER A 413 -16.03 -14.62 -6.74
C SER A 413 -16.68 -14.67 -5.36
N GLY A 414 -17.98 -14.99 -5.28
CA GLY A 414 -18.76 -14.86 -4.05
C GLY A 414 -19.00 -13.41 -3.62
N ILE A 415 -18.63 -12.44 -4.45
CA ILE A 415 -18.84 -11.03 -4.18
C ILE A 415 -20.29 -10.68 -4.50
N VAL A 416 -20.94 -10.01 -3.56
CA VAL A 416 -22.33 -9.58 -3.69
C VAL A 416 -22.35 -8.09 -4.03
N ASN A 417 -22.94 -7.75 -5.18
CA ASN A 417 -23.25 -6.36 -5.49
C ASN A 417 -24.49 -5.94 -4.71
N VAL A 418 -24.36 -4.85 -3.96
CA VAL A 418 -25.46 -4.24 -3.19
C VAL A 418 -25.85 -2.94 -3.87
N ASP A 419 -27.14 -2.72 -4.06
CA ASP A 419 -27.66 -1.47 -4.65
C ASP A 419 -27.21 -0.26 -3.81
N GLY A 420 -26.75 0.78 -4.47
CA GLY A 420 -26.32 2.02 -3.85
C GLY A 420 -25.82 3.02 -4.88
N GLU A 421 -25.95 4.29 -4.57
CA GLU A 421 -25.44 5.39 -5.38
C GLU A 421 -24.14 5.94 -4.78
N MET A 422 -23.23 6.36 -5.64
CA MET A 422 -22.00 7.03 -5.23
C MET A 422 -22.22 8.53 -5.03
N HIS A 423 -21.70 9.04 -3.92
CA HIS A 423 -21.70 10.47 -3.59
C HIS A 423 -20.28 11.04 -3.62
N GLU A 424 -20.17 12.28 -4.09
CA GLU A 424 -18.89 12.98 -4.03
C GLU A 424 -18.42 13.13 -2.58
N PHE A 425 -17.22 12.67 -2.32
CA PHE A 425 -16.59 12.78 -1.02
C PHE A 425 -15.97 14.16 -0.84
N ASN A 426 -16.39 14.87 0.20
CA ASN A 426 -15.81 16.15 0.59
C ASN A 426 -14.97 15.95 1.87
N PRO A 427 -13.63 16.06 1.80
CA PRO A 427 -12.77 15.95 2.99
C PRO A 427 -13.12 16.97 4.08
N GLN A 428 -13.48 18.21 3.71
CA GLN A 428 -13.87 19.26 4.65
C GLN A 428 -15.20 18.94 5.35
N ALA A 429 -16.11 18.24 4.68
CA ALA A 429 -17.35 17.77 5.28
C ALA A 429 -17.12 16.60 6.27
N MET A 430 -16.01 15.87 6.17
CA MET A 430 -15.61 14.89 7.19
C MET A 430 -15.13 15.57 8.47
N GLU A 431 -14.40 16.67 8.37
CA GLU A 431 -14.05 17.50 9.52
C GLU A 431 -15.30 18.21 10.10
N ALA A 432 -16.23 18.60 9.22
CA ALA A 432 -17.50 19.27 9.58
C ALA A 432 -18.62 18.28 9.95
N ARG A 433 -18.54 17.01 9.57
CA ARG A 433 -19.47 16.00 10.10
C ARG A 433 -19.07 15.73 11.56
N PRO A 434 -19.88 16.25 12.52
CA PRO A 434 -19.76 15.81 13.91
C PRO A 434 -19.93 14.29 14.04
N GLY A 435 -20.29 13.59 12.94
CA GLY A 435 -20.81 12.26 12.87
C GLY A 435 -19.86 11.19 13.38
N LEU A 436 -18.76 10.91 12.73
CA LEU A 436 -17.90 9.80 13.16
C LEU A 436 -17.18 10.07 14.49
N ARG A 437 -16.61 11.26 14.66
CA ARG A 437 -16.03 11.66 15.96
C ARG A 437 -17.11 11.84 17.01
N ALA A 438 -18.23 12.47 16.67
CA ALA A 438 -19.34 12.69 17.61
C ALA A 438 -20.15 11.41 17.83
N GLU A 439 -20.25 10.49 16.88
CA GLU A 439 -20.83 9.16 17.12
C GLU A 439 -19.91 8.28 17.95
N CYS A 440 -18.62 8.21 17.63
CA CYS A 440 -17.66 7.52 18.51
C CYS A 440 -17.62 8.13 19.91
N LEU A 441 -17.69 9.48 20.03
CA LEU A 441 -17.74 10.17 21.30
C LEU A 441 -19.09 9.97 22.05
N LYS A 442 -20.17 9.60 21.35
CA LYS A 442 -21.44 9.21 21.96
C LYS A 442 -21.40 7.81 22.58
N ASP A 443 -20.49 6.95 22.15
CA ASP A 443 -20.25 5.65 22.73
C ASP A 443 -18.88 5.58 23.42
N PRO A 444 -18.76 6.09 24.64
CA PRO A 444 -17.51 6.11 25.38
C PRO A 444 -16.90 4.73 25.58
N ARG A 445 -17.73 3.67 25.58
CA ARG A 445 -17.27 2.30 25.75
C ARG A 445 -16.43 1.84 24.57
N LYS A 446 -16.88 2.08 23.34
CA LYS A 446 -16.09 1.77 22.13
C LYS A 446 -14.74 2.47 22.11
N VAL A 447 -14.71 3.73 22.55
CA VAL A 447 -13.45 4.48 22.64
C VAL A 447 -12.53 3.91 23.71
N TRP A 448 -13.07 3.48 24.86
CA TRP A 448 -12.28 2.81 25.89
C TRP A 448 -11.71 1.47 25.40
N GLU A 449 -12.53 0.65 24.76
CA GLU A 449 -12.13 -0.61 24.14
C GLU A 449 -11.02 -0.39 23.09
N ALA A 450 -11.12 0.65 22.30
CA ALA A 450 -10.08 1.05 21.34
C ALA A 450 -8.78 1.51 22.02
N CYS A 451 -8.88 2.26 23.14
CA CYS A 451 -7.71 2.62 23.96
C CYS A 451 -7.00 1.38 24.50
N LEU A 452 -7.76 0.40 25.01
CA LEU A 452 -7.20 -0.86 25.48
C LEU A 452 -6.51 -1.63 24.35
N SER A 453 -7.17 -1.84 23.21
CA SER A 453 -6.58 -2.54 22.05
C SER A 453 -5.31 -1.85 21.61
N TYR A 454 -5.34 -0.52 21.44
CA TYR A 454 -4.17 0.26 21.00
C TYR A 454 -2.97 0.08 21.94
N THR A 455 -3.21 0.14 23.25
CA THR A 455 -2.12 0.11 24.23
C THR A 455 -1.64 -1.30 24.54
N PHE A 456 -2.52 -2.30 24.57
CA PHE A 456 -2.12 -3.71 24.75
C PHE A 456 -1.33 -4.25 23.56
N GLU A 457 -1.64 -3.79 22.35
CA GLU A 457 -0.84 -4.12 21.16
C GLU A 457 0.60 -3.57 21.20
N ARG A 458 0.82 -2.48 21.97
CA ARG A 458 2.07 -1.69 21.94
C ARG A 458 2.81 -1.62 23.26
N ALA A 459 2.24 -2.10 24.36
CA ALA A 459 2.89 -2.05 25.67
C ALA A 459 3.95 -3.14 25.83
N SER A 460 5.19 -2.72 26.06
CA SER A 460 6.32 -3.61 26.39
C SER A 460 6.48 -3.88 27.90
N ARG A 461 5.78 -3.13 28.76
CA ARG A 461 5.95 -3.12 30.23
C ARG A 461 4.82 -3.85 30.99
N GLY A 462 4.09 -4.74 30.33
CA GLY A 462 3.02 -5.53 30.92
C GLY A 462 1.66 -4.82 30.95
N GLU A 463 0.63 -5.57 31.39
CA GLU A 463 -0.77 -5.17 31.31
C GLU A 463 -1.11 -3.92 32.11
N ASP A 464 -0.53 -3.77 33.30
CA ASP A 464 -0.78 -2.62 34.16
C ASP A 464 -0.29 -1.30 33.54
N ALA A 465 0.87 -1.36 32.84
CA ALA A 465 1.39 -0.23 32.10
C ALA A 465 0.51 0.11 30.87
N ALA A 466 -0.02 -0.92 30.19
CA ALA A 466 -0.95 -0.74 29.07
C ALA A 466 -2.24 -0.04 29.52
N ARG A 467 -2.83 -0.48 30.64
CA ARG A 467 -4.06 0.11 31.22
C ARG A 467 -3.86 1.57 31.67
N LYS A 468 -2.73 1.88 32.32
CA LYS A 468 -2.37 3.26 32.70
C LYS A 468 -2.22 4.15 31.47
N TRP A 469 -1.62 3.64 30.41
CA TRP A 469 -1.48 4.37 29.15
C TRP A 469 -2.82 4.56 28.47
N ALA A 470 -3.68 3.52 28.40
CA ALA A 470 -5.05 3.61 27.89
C ALA A 470 -5.85 4.68 28.62
N TYR A 471 -5.74 4.71 29.96
CA TYR A 471 -6.39 5.73 30.77
C TYR A 471 -5.88 7.16 30.47
N GLY A 472 -4.59 7.32 30.21
CA GLY A 472 -4.00 8.58 29.78
C GLY A 472 -4.58 9.07 28.44
N ILE A 473 -4.72 8.17 27.45
CA ILE A 473 -5.36 8.48 26.17
C ILE A 473 -6.84 8.83 26.35
N TRP A 474 -7.55 8.01 27.11
CA TRP A 474 -8.96 8.27 27.47
C TRP A 474 -9.16 9.67 28.04
N ARG A 475 -8.31 10.08 29.00
CA ARG A 475 -8.35 11.43 29.59
C ARG A 475 -8.11 12.53 28.57
N GLY A 476 -7.33 12.26 27.52
CA GLY A 476 -7.15 13.19 26.41
C GLY A 476 -8.43 13.37 25.56
N VAL A 477 -9.15 12.28 25.33
CA VAL A 477 -10.42 12.29 24.58
C VAL A 477 -11.57 12.83 25.42
N TYR A 478 -11.63 12.48 26.70
CA TYR A 478 -12.70 12.85 27.66
C TYR A 478 -12.13 13.54 28.90
N PRO A 479 -11.65 14.79 28.80
CA PRO A 479 -10.95 15.46 29.90
C PRO A 479 -11.82 15.68 31.14
N ASN A 480 -13.13 15.82 30.95
CA ASN A 480 -14.10 16.10 32.03
C ASN A 480 -14.85 14.86 32.51
N ASN A 481 -14.66 13.70 31.89
CA ASN A 481 -15.38 12.48 32.25
C ASN A 481 -14.51 11.55 33.09
N LYS A 482 -15.09 10.96 34.14
CA LYS A 482 -14.45 9.85 34.87
C LYS A 482 -14.73 8.56 34.12
N LEU A 483 -13.71 7.68 34.06
CA LEU A 483 -13.89 6.34 33.53
C LEU A 483 -14.93 5.60 34.38
N PRO A 484 -15.98 5.00 33.80
CA PRO A 484 -16.99 4.26 34.55
C PRO A 484 -16.39 3.14 35.40
N PHE A 485 -17.00 2.87 36.54
CA PHE A 485 -16.56 1.82 37.44
C PHE A 485 -16.55 0.44 36.74
N GLY A 486 -15.48 -0.33 36.93
CA GLY A 486 -15.30 -1.65 36.30
C GLY A 486 -14.67 -1.63 34.91
N TRP A 487 -14.67 -0.52 34.19
CA TRP A 487 -14.09 -0.47 32.83
C TRP A 487 -12.56 -0.58 32.81
N TYR A 488 -11.89 -0.10 33.84
CA TYR A 488 -10.44 -0.18 33.94
C TYR A 488 -9.91 -1.63 33.88
N GLY A 489 -10.67 -2.59 34.43
CA GLY A 489 -10.36 -4.01 34.43
C GLY A 489 -10.83 -4.80 33.19
N MET A 490 -11.46 -4.14 32.22
CA MET A 490 -11.93 -4.82 31.00
C MET A 490 -10.75 -5.39 30.19
N GLU A 491 -10.99 -6.55 29.58
CA GLU A 491 -10.07 -7.09 28.59
C GLU A 491 -10.18 -6.31 27.26
N PRO A 492 -9.06 -6.13 26.53
CA PRO A 492 -9.12 -5.53 25.21
C PRO A 492 -9.99 -6.41 24.31
N PRO A 493 -10.88 -5.81 23.50
CA PRO A 493 -11.69 -6.57 22.57
C PRO A 493 -10.84 -7.24 21.51
N HIS A 494 -11.32 -8.35 20.97
CA HIS A 494 -10.65 -9.06 19.87
C HIS A 494 -10.47 -8.16 18.63
N ILE A 495 -11.46 -7.29 18.39
CA ILE A 495 -11.45 -6.29 17.31
C ILE A 495 -12.08 -5.04 17.91
N ALA A 496 -11.31 -3.95 17.97
CA ALA A 496 -11.84 -2.65 18.35
C ALA A 496 -12.63 -2.03 17.20
N ASP A 497 -13.60 -1.18 17.52
CA ASP A 497 -14.31 -0.38 16.51
C ASP A 497 -13.29 0.45 15.70
N PRO A 498 -13.27 0.34 14.36
CA PRO A 498 -12.24 0.98 13.54
C PRO A 498 -12.23 2.50 13.65
N ALA A 499 -13.41 3.14 13.75
CA ALA A 499 -13.51 4.59 13.87
C ALA A 499 -13.03 5.06 15.25
N ALA A 500 -13.34 4.32 16.32
CA ALA A 500 -12.84 4.60 17.66
C ALA A 500 -11.31 4.38 17.73
N TYR A 501 -10.80 3.36 17.07
CA TYR A 501 -9.36 3.08 17.02
C TYR A 501 -8.59 4.19 16.29
N SER A 502 -9.09 4.67 15.14
CA SER A 502 -8.51 5.82 14.41
C SER A 502 -8.55 7.11 15.25
N LEU A 503 -9.61 7.32 16.04
CA LEU A 503 -9.70 8.44 16.98
C LEU A 503 -8.58 8.37 18.04
N VAL A 504 -8.35 7.19 18.61
CA VAL A 504 -7.30 6.94 19.62
C VAL A 504 -5.91 7.19 19.03
N GLU A 505 -5.62 6.67 17.84
CA GLU A 505 -4.34 6.90 17.17
C GLU A 505 -4.07 8.38 16.93
N ARG A 506 -5.08 9.13 16.50
CA ARG A 506 -4.96 10.58 16.28
C ARG A 506 -4.67 11.33 17.58
N GLU A 507 -5.35 11.00 18.66
CA GLU A 507 -5.12 11.64 19.95
C GLU A 507 -3.70 11.36 20.47
N VAL A 508 -3.18 10.15 20.29
CA VAL A 508 -1.79 9.81 20.62
C VAL A 508 -0.80 10.62 19.79
N ARG A 509 -1.03 10.78 18.48
CA ARG A 509 -0.19 11.61 17.61
C ARG A 509 -0.20 13.08 18.05
N ARG A 510 -1.38 13.63 18.40
CA ARG A 510 -1.53 14.99 18.92
C ARG A 510 -0.75 15.22 20.22
N PHE A 511 -0.80 14.26 21.14
CA PHE A 511 -0.05 14.30 22.40
C PHE A 511 1.47 14.29 22.21
N ARG A 512 1.95 13.52 21.25
CA ARG A 512 3.38 13.46 20.90
C ARG A 512 3.87 14.79 20.29
N LYS A 513 3.06 15.43 19.41
CA LYS A 513 3.37 16.77 18.85
C LYS A 513 3.47 17.85 19.94
N SER A 514 2.54 17.88 20.89
CA SER A 514 2.55 18.89 21.96
C SER A 514 3.75 18.76 22.92
N ARG A 515 4.26 17.56 23.14
CA ARG A 515 5.48 17.33 23.97
C ARG A 515 6.79 17.67 23.28
N ARG A 516 6.83 17.76 21.95
CA ARG A 516 8.01 18.18 21.19
C ARG A 516 8.08 19.68 20.96
N ALA A 517 6.95 20.38 21.09
CA ALA A 517 6.86 21.83 20.96
C ALA A 517 7.02 22.59 22.32
N ALA A 518 7.05 21.85 23.42
CA ALA A 518 7.37 22.32 24.77
C ALA A 518 8.79 21.87 25.19
#